data_e5496aeaa9ea7a16e495fe4382e73c8d
#
_entry.id   e5496aeaa9ea7a16e495fe4382e73c8d
#
_cell.length_a   1.000
_cell.length_b   1.000
_cell.length_c   1.000
_cell.angle_alpha   90.00
_cell.angle_beta   90.00
_cell.angle_gamma   90.00
#
_symmetry.space_group_name_H-M   'P 1'
#
loop_
_entity.id
_entity.type
_entity.pdbx_description
1 polymer ?
#
loop_
_entity_poly.entity_id
_entity_poly.type
_entity_poly.pdbx_seq_one_letter_code
_entity_poly.pdbx_strand_id
1 'polypeptide(L)'
;QLTIEENLHIAMRATGKPNPEAKNDVYDLFPALYALRRTRANTLSPDDQYQLALANALVNRPHLLILDEPLHGAGHSVAQKLVQLLGRLNRELGMTVLLAEQQLSFIRRVADRFCLLYRGRNVAQGHVNELDDELIAHWMSREAKR
;
A
#
# COMPACT_ATOMS: atom_id res chain seq x y z
N GLN A 1 -24.72 5.47 5.08
CA GLN A 1 -23.52 4.80 5.63
C GLN A 1 -23.49 3.38 5.08
N LEU A 2 -22.52 3.08 4.24
CA LEU A 2 -22.45 1.86 3.44
C LEU A 2 -21.78 0.72 4.21
N THR A 3 -22.19 -0.51 3.94
CA THR A 3 -21.51 -1.72 4.36
C THR A 3 -20.19 -1.90 3.57
N ILE A 4 -19.30 -2.80 4.01
CA ILE A 4 -18.10 -3.19 3.26
C ILE A 4 -18.48 -3.64 1.84
N GLU A 5 -19.47 -4.51 1.71
CA GLU A 5 -19.90 -5.03 0.40
C GLU A 5 -20.41 -3.94 -0.54
N GLU A 6 -21.15 -2.97 -0.02
CA GLU A 6 -21.64 -1.82 -0.80
C GLU A 6 -20.49 -0.89 -1.20
N ASN A 7 -19.48 -0.67 -0.32
CA ASN A 7 -18.27 0.10 -0.65
C ASN A 7 -17.53 -0.54 -1.83
N LEU A 8 -17.25 -1.84 -1.76
CA LEU A 8 -16.59 -2.57 -2.84
C LEU A 8 -17.39 -2.54 -4.14
N HIS A 9 -18.73 -2.64 -4.05
CA HIS A 9 -19.59 -2.57 -5.22
C HIS A 9 -19.53 -1.19 -5.92
N ILE A 10 -19.49 -0.12 -5.14
CA ILE A 10 -19.33 1.25 -5.69
C ILE A 10 -17.96 1.40 -6.31
N ALA A 11 -16.90 0.97 -5.62
CA ALA A 11 -15.52 1.01 -6.14
C ALA A 11 -15.39 0.27 -7.48
N MET A 12 -16.00 -0.94 -7.60
CA MET A 12 -16.01 -1.68 -8.86
C MET A 12 -16.69 -0.93 -10.00
N ARG A 13 -17.77 -0.21 -9.72
CA ARG A 13 -18.53 0.53 -10.75
C ARG A 13 -17.82 1.80 -11.20
N ALA A 14 -16.92 2.34 -10.40
CA ALA A 14 -16.24 3.61 -10.70
C ALA A 14 -15.43 3.56 -12.02
N THR A 15 -14.98 2.39 -12.48
CA THR A 15 -14.23 2.22 -13.73
C THR A 15 -15.11 2.01 -14.95
N GLY A 16 -16.44 1.94 -14.80
CA GLY A 16 -17.38 1.67 -15.88
C GLY A 16 -17.35 0.23 -16.46
N LYS A 17 -16.49 -0.64 -15.96
CA LYS A 17 -16.35 -2.04 -16.38
C LYS A 17 -16.35 -2.97 -15.17
N PRO A 18 -17.49 -3.16 -14.49
CA PRO A 18 -17.54 -4.00 -13.30
C PRO A 18 -17.19 -5.45 -13.65
N ASN A 19 -16.22 -6.03 -12.93
CA ASN A 19 -15.91 -7.45 -12.98
C ASN A 19 -16.43 -8.13 -11.71
N PRO A 20 -17.50 -8.95 -11.78
CA PRO A 20 -18.06 -9.62 -10.59
C PRO A 20 -17.07 -10.53 -9.86
N GLU A 21 -16.11 -11.13 -10.57
CA GLU A 21 -15.09 -12.02 -9.99
C GLU A 21 -14.06 -11.25 -9.15
N ALA A 22 -13.78 -9.99 -9.49
CA ALA A 22 -12.81 -9.17 -8.78
C ALA A 22 -13.13 -8.99 -7.28
N LYS A 23 -14.41 -9.08 -6.91
CA LYS A 23 -14.84 -9.04 -5.53
C LYS A 23 -14.39 -10.29 -4.75
N ASN A 24 -14.39 -11.45 -5.38
CA ASN A 24 -13.94 -12.70 -4.76
C ASN A 24 -12.41 -12.63 -4.55
N ASP A 25 -11.65 -12.16 -5.53
CA ASP A 25 -10.19 -11.98 -5.40
C ASP A 25 -9.84 -11.07 -4.23
N VAL A 26 -10.59 -9.97 -4.05
CA VAL A 26 -10.38 -9.05 -2.93
C VAL A 26 -10.67 -9.72 -1.59
N TYR A 27 -11.71 -10.54 -1.51
CA TYR A 27 -12.01 -11.28 -0.28
C TYR A 27 -10.97 -12.38 0.01
N ASP A 28 -10.35 -12.96 -1.02
CA ASP A 28 -9.22 -13.89 -0.86
C ASP A 28 -7.95 -13.18 -0.32
N LEU A 29 -7.77 -11.91 -0.69
CA LEU A 29 -6.70 -11.06 -0.14
C LEU A 29 -7.01 -10.59 1.29
N PHE A 30 -8.29 -10.35 1.60
CA PHE A 30 -8.77 -9.79 2.87
C PHE A 30 -9.89 -10.64 3.48
N PRO A 31 -9.62 -11.85 3.99
CA PRO A 31 -10.68 -12.74 4.54
C PRO A 31 -11.45 -12.13 5.70
N ALA A 32 -10.84 -11.26 6.50
CA ALA A 32 -11.50 -10.55 7.60
C ALA A 32 -12.63 -9.64 7.08
N LEU A 33 -12.42 -8.99 5.94
CA LEU A 33 -13.45 -8.15 5.31
C LEU A 33 -14.64 -8.98 4.80
N TYR A 34 -14.38 -10.21 4.33
CA TYR A 34 -15.47 -11.10 3.94
C TYR A 34 -16.38 -11.48 5.14
N ALA A 35 -15.76 -11.80 6.27
CA ALA A 35 -16.51 -12.09 7.51
C ALA A 35 -17.36 -10.89 7.95
N LEU A 36 -16.85 -9.68 7.77
CA LEU A 36 -17.49 -8.42 8.16
C LEU A 36 -18.28 -7.74 7.01
N ARG A 37 -18.49 -8.39 5.88
CA ARG A 37 -18.98 -7.75 4.65
C ARG A 37 -20.32 -7.01 4.77
N ARG A 38 -21.16 -7.40 5.74
CA ARG A 38 -22.45 -6.74 6.04
C ARG A 38 -22.35 -5.67 7.12
N THR A 39 -21.17 -5.48 7.71
CA THR A 39 -20.93 -4.46 8.73
C THR A 39 -20.75 -3.10 8.07
N ARG A 40 -21.25 -2.05 8.71
CA ARG A 40 -21.10 -0.67 8.24
C ARG A 40 -19.66 -0.21 8.37
N ALA A 41 -19.10 0.40 7.31
CA ALA A 41 -17.69 0.78 7.26
C ALA A 41 -17.26 1.73 8.38
N ASN A 42 -18.14 2.61 8.84
CA ASN A 42 -17.84 3.56 9.93
C ASN A 42 -17.79 2.92 11.32
N THR A 43 -18.21 1.67 11.48
CA THR A 43 -18.14 0.93 12.77
C THR A 43 -16.97 -0.04 12.83
N LEU A 44 -16.17 -0.11 11.79
CA LEU A 44 -14.99 -0.96 11.71
C LEU A 44 -13.86 -0.45 12.61
N SER A 45 -13.00 -1.37 13.03
CA SER A 45 -11.73 -1.00 13.66
C SER A 45 -10.85 -0.19 12.68
N PRO A 46 -9.89 0.61 13.16
CA PRO A 46 -8.95 1.31 12.28
C PRO A 46 -8.20 0.39 11.31
N ASP A 47 -7.80 -0.79 11.78
CA ASP A 47 -7.14 -1.82 10.96
C ASP A 47 -8.05 -2.32 9.83
N ASP A 48 -9.34 -2.58 10.12
CA ASP A 48 -10.29 -3.05 9.11
C ASP A 48 -10.68 -1.94 8.13
N GLN A 49 -10.76 -0.68 8.60
CA GLN A 49 -10.95 0.48 7.71
C GLN A 49 -9.79 0.63 6.74
N TYR A 50 -8.54 0.44 7.23
CA TYR A 50 -7.35 0.46 6.39
C TYR A 50 -7.38 -0.67 5.34
N GLN A 51 -7.73 -1.89 5.76
CA GLN A 51 -7.90 -3.01 4.82
C GLN A 51 -9.00 -2.73 3.79
N LEU A 52 -10.11 -2.11 4.18
CA LEU A 52 -11.19 -1.73 3.26
C LEU A 52 -10.72 -0.67 2.24
N ALA A 53 -9.90 0.29 2.65
CA ALA A 53 -9.32 1.27 1.73
C ALA A 53 -8.44 0.59 0.67
N LEU A 54 -7.56 -0.33 1.07
CA LEU A 54 -6.76 -1.14 0.15
C LEU A 54 -7.64 -2.01 -0.77
N ALA A 55 -8.65 -2.65 -0.21
CA ALA A 55 -9.61 -3.49 -0.95
C ALA A 55 -10.34 -2.69 -2.04
N ASN A 56 -10.79 -1.47 -1.73
CA ASN A 56 -11.41 -0.57 -2.71
C ASN A 56 -10.45 -0.18 -3.84
N ALA A 57 -9.17 0.03 -3.55
CA ALA A 57 -8.17 0.32 -4.57
C ALA A 57 -7.88 -0.89 -5.47
N LEU A 58 -7.92 -2.11 -4.90
CA LEU A 58 -7.55 -3.35 -5.59
C LEU A 58 -8.69 -4.01 -6.36
N VAL A 59 -9.96 -3.72 -6.03
CA VAL A 59 -11.13 -4.40 -6.61
C VAL A 59 -11.26 -4.26 -8.13
N ASN A 60 -10.63 -3.24 -8.73
CA ASN A 60 -10.58 -3.04 -10.18
C ASN A 60 -9.35 -3.67 -10.84
N ARG A 61 -8.57 -4.50 -10.13
CA ARG A 61 -7.33 -5.15 -10.61
C ARG A 61 -6.38 -4.16 -11.30
N PRO A 62 -5.93 -3.09 -10.62
CA PRO A 62 -5.04 -2.12 -11.22
C PRO A 62 -3.68 -2.75 -11.55
N HIS A 63 -3.00 -2.25 -12.59
CA HIS A 63 -1.62 -2.64 -12.88
C HIS A 63 -0.61 -1.92 -11.99
N LEU A 64 -0.97 -0.77 -11.45
CA LEU A 64 -0.15 0.07 -10.58
C LEU A 64 -0.95 0.44 -9.32
N LEU A 65 -0.39 0.14 -8.16
CA LEU A 65 -0.87 0.59 -6.85
C LEU A 65 0.09 1.66 -6.31
N ILE A 66 -0.45 2.81 -5.93
CA ILE A 66 0.34 3.89 -5.32
C ILE A 66 -0.07 4.00 -3.85
N LEU A 67 0.92 3.92 -2.96
CA LEU A 67 0.75 4.05 -1.51
C LEU A 67 1.62 5.20 -0.99
N ASP A 68 1.00 6.14 -0.31
CA ASP A 68 1.68 7.29 0.30
C ASP A 68 1.62 7.16 1.83
N GLU A 69 2.78 7.03 2.46
CA GLU A 69 2.98 6.85 3.90
C GLU A 69 2.02 5.82 4.55
N PRO A 70 1.89 4.60 4.01
CA PRO A 70 0.87 3.63 4.46
C PRO A 70 1.06 3.16 5.89
N LEU A 71 2.21 3.41 6.50
CA LEU A 71 2.50 3.07 7.89
C LEU A 71 2.31 4.25 8.85
N HIS A 72 1.92 5.44 8.35
CA HIS A 72 1.72 6.60 9.22
C HIS A 72 0.60 6.33 10.25
N GLY A 73 0.94 6.35 11.53
CA GLY A 73 0.02 6.04 12.62
C GLY A 73 -0.40 4.56 12.72
N ALA A 74 0.16 3.68 11.89
CA ALA A 74 -0.16 2.26 11.90
C ALA A 74 0.67 1.49 12.95
N GLY A 75 0.03 0.49 13.59
CA GLY A 75 0.72 -0.40 14.51
C GLY A 75 1.60 -1.45 13.79
N HIS A 76 2.47 -2.10 14.54
CA HIS A 76 3.38 -3.13 14.03
C HIS A 76 2.67 -4.28 13.29
N SER A 77 1.47 -4.66 13.74
CA SER A 77 0.63 -5.67 13.09
C SER A 77 0.24 -5.28 11.67
N VAL A 78 -0.10 -4.00 11.43
CA VAL A 78 -0.46 -3.49 10.10
C VAL A 78 0.75 -3.54 9.16
N ALA A 79 1.93 -3.15 9.65
CA ALA A 79 3.17 -3.20 8.87
C ALA A 79 3.48 -4.64 8.39
N GLN A 80 3.34 -5.64 9.27
CA GLN A 80 3.57 -7.04 8.90
C GLN A 80 2.56 -7.54 7.85
N LYS A 81 1.27 -7.23 8.03
CA LYS A 81 0.23 -7.58 7.05
C LYS A 81 0.49 -6.92 5.70
N LEU A 82 0.93 -5.66 5.70
CA LEU A 82 1.24 -4.93 4.48
C LEU A 82 2.43 -5.54 3.73
N VAL A 83 3.50 -5.95 4.43
CA VAL A 83 4.64 -6.67 3.80
C VAL A 83 4.16 -7.91 3.06
N GLN A 84 3.32 -8.72 3.69
CA GLN A 84 2.79 -9.94 3.08
C GLN A 84 1.90 -9.62 1.87
N LEU A 85 1.01 -8.63 2.01
CA LEU A 85 0.13 -8.20 0.93
C LEU A 85 0.93 -7.70 -0.28
N LEU A 86 1.88 -6.79 -0.09
CA LEU A 86 2.70 -6.23 -1.18
C LEU A 86 3.49 -7.33 -1.90
N GLY A 87 4.03 -8.30 -1.14
CA GLY A 87 4.70 -9.46 -1.71
C GLY A 87 3.79 -10.31 -2.59
N ARG A 88 2.53 -10.53 -2.18
CA ARG A 88 1.53 -11.26 -2.99
C ARG A 88 1.15 -10.46 -4.24
N LEU A 89 0.82 -9.18 -4.09
CA LEU A 89 0.43 -8.32 -5.21
C LEU A 89 1.49 -8.27 -6.31
N ASN A 90 2.76 -8.15 -5.93
CA ASN A 90 3.85 -8.07 -6.89
C ASN A 90 4.19 -9.45 -7.49
N ARG A 91 4.48 -10.47 -6.67
CA ARG A 91 4.99 -11.75 -7.15
C ARG A 91 3.92 -12.65 -7.75
N GLU A 92 2.70 -12.66 -7.20
CA GLU A 92 1.63 -13.56 -7.64
C GLU A 92 0.73 -12.91 -8.69
N LEU A 93 0.49 -11.60 -8.58
CA LEU A 93 -0.42 -10.87 -9.47
C LEU A 93 0.31 -9.97 -10.48
N GLY A 94 1.65 -9.89 -10.45
CA GLY A 94 2.45 -9.07 -11.37
C GLY A 94 2.18 -7.58 -11.26
N MET A 95 1.66 -7.11 -10.12
CA MET A 95 1.29 -5.71 -9.90
C MET A 95 2.52 -4.86 -9.61
N THR A 96 2.63 -3.72 -10.24
CA THR A 96 3.62 -2.71 -9.87
C THR A 96 3.14 -1.93 -8.66
N VAL A 97 4.01 -1.75 -7.66
CA VAL A 97 3.71 -0.93 -6.48
C VAL A 97 4.67 0.25 -6.43
N LEU A 98 4.13 1.45 -6.33
CA LEU A 98 4.88 2.67 -6.02
C LEU A 98 4.58 3.05 -4.57
N LEU A 99 5.62 3.06 -3.75
CA LEU A 99 5.52 3.28 -2.30
C LEU A 99 6.32 4.53 -1.93
N ALA A 100 5.67 5.56 -1.38
CA ALA A 100 6.33 6.66 -0.70
C ALA A 100 6.34 6.35 0.81
N GLU A 101 7.52 6.23 1.41
CA GLU A 101 7.67 5.82 2.81
C GLU A 101 9.02 6.31 3.37
N GLN A 102 9.08 6.55 4.68
CA GLN A 102 10.29 7.03 5.37
C GLN A 102 10.94 5.94 6.23
N GLN A 103 10.22 4.88 6.58
CA GLN A 103 10.72 3.79 7.41
C GLN A 103 11.61 2.84 6.61
N LEU A 104 12.93 3.04 6.67
CA LEU A 104 13.92 2.25 5.92
C LEU A 104 13.82 0.75 6.15
N SER A 105 13.59 0.33 7.39
CA SER A 105 13.44 -1.09 7.73
C SER A 105 12.27 -1.75 7.01
N PHE A 106 11.19 -1.00 6.76
CA PHE A 106 10.07 -1.47 5.98
C PHE A 106 10.38 -1.46 4.48
N ILE A 107 10.94 -0.35 3.96
CA ILE A 107 11.31 -0.21 2.54
C ILE A 107 12.23 -1.36 2.12
N ARG A 108 13.29 -1.65 2.89
CA ARG A 108 14.25 -2.74 2.62
C ARG A 108 13.62 -4.14 2.57
N ARG A 109 12.43 -4.32 3.15
CA ARG A 109 11.72 -5.61 3.17
C ARG A 109 10.79 -5.80 1.98
N VAL A 110 10.33 -4.71 1.36
CA VAL A 110 9.25 -4.77 0.35
C VAL A 110 9.66 -4.26 -1.03
N ALA A 111 10.65 -3.36 -1.11
CA ALA A 111 11.03 -2.72 -2.36
C ALA A 111 12.16 -3.47 -3.08
N ASP A 112 12.15 -3.44 -4.40
CA ASP A 112 13.25 -3.91 -5.26
C ASP A 112 14.17 -2.74 -5.63
N ARG A 113 13.59 -1.57 -5.81
CA ARG A 113 14.29 -0.34 -6.23
C ARG A 113 13.85 0.84 -5.38
N PHE A 114 14.70 1.86 -5.32
CA PHE A 114 14.37 3.10 -4.63
C PHE A 114 14.64 4.34 -5.49
N CYS A 115 13.96 5.42 -5.13
CA CYS A 115 14.23 6.77 -5.56
C CYS A 115 14.20 7.66 -4.30
N LEU A 116 15.31 8.31 -3.97
CA LEU A 116 15.43 9.20 -2.83
C LEU A 116 15.01 10.62 -3.23
N LEU A 117 13.93 11.08 -2.65
CA LEU A 117 13.44 12.45 -2.87
C LEU A 117 13.89 13.36 -1.73
N TYR A 118 14.48 14.48 -2.08
CA TYR A 118 14.85 15.51 -1.13
C TYR A 118 14.53 16.90 -1.71
N ARG A 119 13.78 17.72 -0.95
CA ARG A 119 13.34 19.06 -1.36
C ARG A 119 12.78 19.13 -2.80
N GLY A 120 11.89 18.19 -3.11
CA GLY A 120 11.22 18.12 -4.42
C GLY A 120 12.10 17.64 -5.57
N ARG A 121 13.28 17.07 -5.31
CA ARG A 121 14.18 16.54 -6.33
C ARG A 121 14.52 15.09 -6.07
N ASN A 122 14.67 14.31 -7.14
CA ASN A 122 15.30 12.99 -7.07
C ASN A 122 16.81 13.20 -6.93
N VAL A 123 17.39 12.77 -5.80
CA VAL A 123 18.80 12.96 -5.47
C VAL A 123 19.61 11.66 -5.57
N ALA A 124 18.97 10.51 -5.49
CA ALA A 124 19.57 9.19 -5.69
C ALA A 124 18.52 8.18 -6.10
N GLN A 125 18.92 7.16 -6.85
CA GLN A 125 18.09 6.03 -7.22
C GLN A 125 18.94 4.79 -7.48
N GLY A 126 18.39 3.60 -7.24
CA GLY A 126 19.14 2.36 -7.41
C GLY A 126 18.36 1.13 -6.99
N HIS A 127 19.06 0.03 -6.75
CA HIS A 127 18.51 -1.15 -6.09
C HIS A 127 18.41 -0.91 -4.59
N VAL A 128 17.41 -1.53 -3.94
CA VAL A 128 17.12 -1.31 -2.52
C VAL A 128 18.30 -1.68 -1.59
N ASN A 129 19.14 -2.62 -1.97
CA ASN A 129 20.35 -2.98 -1.22
C ASN A 129 21.44 -1.90 -1.23
N GLU A 130 21.35 -0.92 -2.13
CA GLU A 130 22.21 0.26 -2.16
C GLU A 130 21.69 1.39 -1.25
N LEU A 131 20.47 1.25 -0.73
CA LEU A 131 19.85 2.22 0.17
C LEU A 131 20.32 1.95 1.60
N ASP A 132 21.40 2.58 2.01
CA ASP A 132 21.97 2.51 3.33
C ASP A 132 21.88 3.84 4.10
N ASP A 133 22.25 3.80 5.37
CA ASP A 133 22.19 4.98 6.23
C ASP A 133 23.27 6.02 5.85
N GLU A 134 24.38 5.59 5.23
CA GLU A 134 25.44 6.48 4.76
C GLU A 134 24.97 7.31 3.56
N LEU A 135 24.28 6.69 2.61
CA LEU A 135 23.68 7.38 1.46
C LEU A 135 22.70 8.46 1.93
N ILE A 136 21.84 8.12 2.89
CA ILE A 136 20.85 9.05 3.45
C ILE A 136 21.55 10.19 4.19
N ALA A 137 22.49 9.88 5.09
CA ALA A 137 23.24 10.85 5.84
C ALA A 137 24.03 11.79 4.92
N HIS A 138 24.60 11.26 3.84
CA HIS A 138 25.31 12.05 2.82
C HIS A 138 24.43 13.16 2.23
N TRP A 139 23.19 12.83 1.87
CA TRP A 139 22.26 13.82 1.32
C TRP A 139 21.69 14.76 2.36
N MET A 140 21.46 14.32 3.59
CA MET A 140 21.00 15.17 4.68
C MET A 140 22.08 16.12 5.18
N SER A 141 23.36 15.70 5.20
CA SER A 141 24.47 16.49 5.72
C SER A 141 25.04 17.52 4.73
N ARG A 142 24.90 17.31 3.44
CA ARG A 142 25.37 18.24 2.40
C ARG A 142 24.73 19.63 2.45
N GLU A 143 23.61 19.77 3.14
CA GLU A 143 22.90 21.03 3.24
C GLU A 143 22.91 21.71 4.60
N ALA A 144 23.46 21.09 5.64
CA ALA A 144 23.83 21.81 6.87
C ALA A 144 24.97 22.84 6.64
N LYS A 145 25.56 22.83 5.42
CA LYS A 145 26.69 23.70 5.01
C LYS A 145 26.31 24.72 3.91
N ARG A 146 25.04 24.90 3.61
CA ARG A 146 24.52 25.98 2.75
C ARG A 146 23.46 26.78 3.53
#